data_f729355d24b644fd5c63e96158177f80
#
_entry.id   f729355d24b644fd5c63e96158177f80
#
_cell.length_a   1.000
_cell.length_b   1.000
_cell.length_c   1.000
_cell.angle_alpha   90.00
_cell.angle_beta   90.00
_cell.angle_gamma   90.00
#
_symmetry.space_group_name_H-M   'P 1'
#
loop_
_entity.id
_entity.type
_entity.pdbx_description
1 polymer ?
#
loop_
_entity_poly.entity_id
_entity_poly.type
_entity_poly.pdbx_seq_one_letter_code
_entity_poly.pdbx_strand_id
1 'polypeptide(L)'
;MKIKSVAVLGAGAVGSYVIWGLSQKPEVRLGVIAEGERADRLRKNGCANNGRIYHPEVWSPEEAHNVDLLVVALKYGSLEGTLKSIQKTTGEHTVVMSLMNGVDSEEIIGRTVGTEHVLPALIKVASHKEDDGYHFDPLTTLEIIFGEPSAPFDSERVRAVEALFTDTGIHFRSTEYIQEEIWCKNVCSNQALEEKNDGKFNYTGNQKPIIEITVNENAVIHFELWPEIAPIACGSVMQLAEKKIFDGRAIERLEPGFVLQPLFFDGVDPQIDIMVEPEFKTNPENAKIVFERGIVAMAGDPENSSGSQYYITLAASERLNGNFTVIGKVIDGWDEIERLEHVEVEEAIEPQSGFVYHRPVKTEMITKVRLIK
;
A
#
# COMPACT_ATOMS: atom_id res chain seq x y z
N MET A 1 -19.23 -26.17 -2.50
CA MET A 1 -18.26 -26.34 -1.38
C MET A 1 -18.81 -25.68 -0.13
N LYS A 2 -18.59 -26.24 1.09
CA LYS A 2 -18.93 -25.58 2.37
C LYS A 2 -17.69 -25.65 3.27
N ILE A 3 -17.23 -24.50 3.74
CA ILE A 3 -16.07 -24.43 4.64
C ILE A 3 -16.52 -24.76 6.07
N LYS A 4 -15.93 -25.81 6.66
CA LYS A 4 -16.19 -26.28 8.02
C LYS A 4 -14.95 -26.23 8.89
N SER A 5 -13.76 -26.17 8.28
CA SER A 5 -12.46 -26.12 8.96
C SER A 5 -11.59 -25.01 8.38
N VAL A 6 -11.03 -24.20 9.27
CA VAL A 6 -10.15 -23.08 8.91
C VAL A 6 -8.88 -23.15 9.73
N ALA A 7 -7.74 -23.12 9.06
CA ALA A 7 -6.44 -22.97 9.69
C ALA A 7 -5.89 -21.56 9.42
N VAL A 8 -5.35 -20.89 10.45
CA VAL A 8 -4.69 -19.61 10.35
C VAL A 8 -3.19 -19.81 10.59
N LEU A 9 -2.38 -19.53 9.58
CA LEU A 9 -0.92 -19.54 9.70
C LEU A 9 -0.44 -18.10 9.95
N GLY A 10 -0.15 -17.81 11.22
CA GLY A 10 0.24 -16.48 11.68
C GLY A 10 -0.84 -15.77 12.50
N ALA A 11 -0.68 -15.70 13.81
CA ALA A 11 -1.56 -15.00 14.74
C ALA A 11 -1.01 -13.59 15.08
N GLY A 12 -0.61 -12.83 14.05
CA GLY A 12 -0.27 -11.41 14.13
C GLY A 12 -1.51 -10.52 14.00
N ALA A 13 -1.35 -9.23 13.70
CA ALA A 13 -2.46 -8.29 13.54
C ALA A 13 -3.57 -8.81 12.61
N VAL A 14 -3.20 -9.21 11.40
CA VAL A 14 -4.13 -9.74 10.39
C VAL A 14 -4.77 -11.06 10.82
N GLY A 15 -3.95 -12.05 11.24
CA GLY A 15 -4.48 -13.34 11.66
C GLY A 15 -5.37 -13.24 12.90
N SER A 16 -5.08 -12.31 13.80
CA SER A 16 -5.90 -12.04 14.97
C SER A 16 -7.28 -11.48 14.61
N TYR A 17 -7.38 -10.64 13.59
CA TYR A 17 -8.66 -10.17 13.06
C TYR A 17 -9.51 -11.32 12.51
N VAL A 18 -8.90 -12.22 11.74
CA VAL A 18 -9.60 -13.40 11.21
C VAL A 18 -10.05 -14.33 12.35
N ILE A 19 -9.19 -14.58 13.35
CA ILE A 19 -9.52 -15.40 14.52
C ILE A 19 -10.67 -14.77 15.30
N TRP A 20 -10.64 -13.44 15.51
CA TRP A 20 -11.72 -12.72 16.19
C TRP A 20 -13.08 -12.93 15.50
N GLY A 21 -13.14 -12.72 14.20
CA GLY A 21 -14.39 -12.87 13.46
C GLY A 21 -14.90 -14.30 13.41
N LEU A 22 -14.04 -15.26 13.05
CA LEU A 22 -14.43 -16.67 12.91
C LEU A 22 -14.73 -17.35 14.25
N SER A 23 -14.21 -16.82 15.36
CA SER A 23 -14.57 -17.32 16.71
C SER A 23 -16.05 -17.10 17.06
N GLN A 24 -16.79 -16.34 16.24
CA GLN A 24 -18.23 -16.14 16.39
C GLN A 24 -19.06 -17.23 15.70
N LYS A 25 -18.42 -18.15 14.95
CA LYS A 25 -19.06 -19.29 14.26
C LYS A 25 -18.66 -20.62 14.89
N PRO A 26 -19.38 -21.08 15.92
CA PRO A 26 -19.03 -22.32 16.63
C PRO A 26 -19.13 -23.59 15.78
N GLU A 27 -19.83 -23.52 14.65
CA GLU A 27 -19.92 -24.61 13.68
C GLU A 27 -18.68 -24.76 12.79
N VAL A 28 -17.77 -23.78 12.82
CA VAL A 28 -16.50 -23.79 12.07
C VAL A 28 -15.38 -24.22 13.01
N ARG A 29 -14.69 -25.27 12.66
CA ARG A 29 -13.50 -25.70 13.39
C ARG A 29 -12.34 -24.79 13.05
N LEU A 30 -11.94 -23.93 13.99
CA LEU A 30 -10.92 -22.89 13.83
C LEU A 30 -9.64 -23.29 14.58
N GLY A 31 -8.51 -23.32 13.87
CA GLY A 31 -7.20 -23.59 14.46
C GLY A 31 -6.12 -22.62 13.99
N VAL A 32 -5.08 -22.51 14.79
CA VAL A 32 -3.86 -21.76 14.46
C VAL A 32 -2.72 -22.75 14.27
N ILE A 33 -2.01 -22.64 13.15
CA ILE A 33 -0.83 -23.47 12.91
C ILE A 33 0.36 -22.89 13.68
N ALA A 34 0.90 -23.68 14.60
CA ALA A 34 2.09 -23.35 15.36
C ALA A 34 2.79 -24.60 15.87
N GLU A 35 4.10 -24.51 16.07
CA GLU A 35 4.96 -25.57 16.59
C GLU A 35 5.86 -25.05 17.72
N GLY A 36 6.40 -25.98 18.51
CA GLY A 36 7.35 -25.69 19.60
C GLY A 36 6.79 -24.70 20.64
N GLU A 37 7.65 -23.86 21.18
CA GLU A 37 7.31 -22.86 22.22
C GLU A 37 6.18 -21.93 21.83
N ARG A 38 6.02 -21.66 20.52
CA ARG A 38 4.92 -20.81 20.03
C ARG A 38 3.58 -21.50 20.18
N ALA A 39 3.51 -22.81 19.91
CA ALA A 39 2.31 -23.60 20.13
C ALA A 39 1.93 -23.64 21.61
N ASP A 40 2.91 -23.88 22.49
CA ASP A 40 2.68 -23.93 23.94
C ASP A 40 2.19 -22.61 24.49
N ARG A 41 2.76 -21.50 24.01
CA ARG A 41 2.31 -20.15 24.38
C ARG A 41 0.89 -19.88 23.91
N LEU A 42 0.52 -20.27 22.68
CA LEU A 42 -0.84 -20.08 22.15
C LEU A 42 -1.86 -20.94 22.89
N ARG A 43 -1.53 -22.21 23.21
CA ARG A 43 -2.39 -23.08 24.03
C ARG A 43 -2.63 -22.51 25.41
N LYS A 44 -1.59 -21.94 26.04
CA LYS A 44 -1.66 -21.36 27.41
C LYS A 44 -2.38 -20.02 27.44
N ASN A 45 -2.05 -19.10 26.53
CA ASN A 45 -2.44 -17.70 26.61
C ASN A 45 -3.56 -17.33 25.62
N GLY A 46 -3.83 -18.17 24.60
CA GLY A 46 -4.75 -17.83 23.52
C GLY A 46 -4.27 -16.68 22.62
N CYS A 47 -5.20 -16.07 21.92
CA CYS A 47 -5.04 -14.90 21.09
C CYS A 47 -5.85 -13.75 21.66
N ALA A 48 -5.19 -12.68 22.10
CA ALA A 48 -5.84 -11.53 22.69
C ALA A 48 -6.16 -10.47 21.63
N ASN A 49 -7.43 -10.06 21.55
CA ASN A 49 -7.95 -9.07 20.62
C ASN A 49 -8.99 -8.18 21.30
N ASN A 50 -8.84 -6.87 21.22
CA ASN A 50 -9.75 -5.88 21.82
C ASN A 50 -10.09 -6.20 23.28
N GLY A 51 -9.07 -6.52 24.10
CA GLY A 51 -9.21 -6.86 25.52
C GLY A 51 -9.87 -8.21 25.81
N ARG A 52 -10.16 -9.04 24.78
CA ARG A 52 -10.75 -10.38 24.94
C ARG A 52 -9.79 -11.46 24.45
N ILE A 53 -9.68 -12.56 25.18
CA ILE A 53 -8.86 -13.71 24.82
C ILE A 53 -9.70 -14.76 24.10
N TYR A 54 -9.23 -15.20 22.94
CA TYR A 54 -9.80 -16.26 22.11
C TYR A 54 -8.89 -17.48 22.16
N HIS A 55 -9.46 -18.68 22.23
CA HIS A 55 -8.73 -19.93 22.32
C HIS A 55 -9.06 -20.84 21.10
N PRO A 56 -8.57 -20.49 19.89
CA PRO A 56 -8.65 -21.42 18.77
C PRO A 56 -7.85 -22.70 19.08
N GLU A 57 -8.15 -23.80 18.39
CA GLU A 57 -7.29 -24.99 18.45
C GLU A 57 -5.87 -24.62 17.99
N VAL A 58 -4.86 -25.34 18.46
CA VAL A 58 -3.46 -25.14 18.03
C VAL A 58 -2.99 -26.43 17.40
N TRP A 59 -2.76 -26.37 16.10
CA TRP A 59 -2.41 -27.53 15.26
C TRP A 59 -0.97 -27.47 14.78
N SER A 60 -0.34 -28.64 14.59
CA SER A 60 0.79 -28.78 13.70
C SER A 60 0.32 -28.70 12.23
N PRO A 61 1.23 -28.50 11.26
CA PRO A 61 0.86 -28.55 9.85
C PRO A 61 0.21 -29.87 9.43
N GLU A 62 0.62 -30.99 10.03
CA GLU A 62 0.09 -32.32 9.79
C GLU A 62 -1.33 -32.48 10.36
N GLU A 63 -1.59 -31.96 11.55
CA GLU A 63 -2.92 -31.98 12.18
C GLU A 63 -3.92 -31.10 11.42
N ALA A 64 -3.42 -30.03 10.77
CA ALA A 64 -4.20 -29.15 9.92
C ALA A 64 -4.32 -29.64 8.46
N HIS A 65 -3.81 -30.82 8.12
CA HIS A 65 -3.84 -31.31 6.75
C HIS A 65 -5.27 -31.43 6.22
N ASN A 66 -5.46 -30.93 4.99
CA ASN A 66 -6.75 -30.99 4.28
C ASN A 66 -7.89 -30.16 4.94
N VAL A 67 -7.55 -29.07 5.64
CA VAL A 67 -8.57 -28.08 6.03
C VAL A 67 -9.24 -27.47 4.81
N ASP A 68 -10.48 -27.02 4.95
CA ASP A 68 -11.22 -26.42 3.82
C ASP A 68 -10.62 -25.07 3.40
N LEU A 69 -10.14 -24.26 4.39
CA LEU A 69 -9.50 -22.97 4.13
C LEU A 69 -8.22 -22.82 4.97
N LEU A 70 -7.13 -22.50 4.32
CA LEU A 70 -5.88 -22.05 4.94
C LEU A 70 -5.70 -20.56 4.72
N VAL A 71 -5.71 -19.78 5.79
CA VAL A 71 -5.40 -18.34 5.77
C VAL A 71 -3.94 -18.13 6.13
N VAL A 72 -3.16 -17.56 5.22
CA VAL A 72 -1.75 -17.22 5.43
C VAL A 72 -1.65 -15.74 5.78
N ALA A 73 -1.26 -15.43 7.04
CA ALA A 73 -1.20 -14.09 7.63
C ALA A 73 0.15 -13.83 8.30
N LEU A 74 1.22 -14.01 7.53
CA LEU A 74 2.60 -13.90 7.99
C LEU A 74 3.20 -12.54 7.60
N LYS A 75 4.33 -12.19 8.23
CA LYS A 75 5.23 -11.20 7.66
C LYS A 75 5.95 -11.78 6.44
N TYR A 76 6.16 -10.98 5.41
CA TYR A 76 6.74 -11.44 4.14
C TYR A 76 8.05 -12.21 4.31
N GLY A 77 9.00 -11.70 5.06
CA GLY A 77 10.30 -12.39 5.32
C GLY A 77 10.19 -13.75 6.01
N SER A 78 8.98 -14.16 6.46
CA SER A 78 8.75 -15.49 7.04
C SER A 78 8.15 -16.49 6.04
N LEU A 79 7.75 -16.06 4.85
CA LEU A 79 7.02 -16.90 3.88
C LEU A 79 7.86 -18.11 3.43
N GLU A 80 9.06 -17.87 2.94
CA GLU A 80 9.93 -18.95 2.44
C GLU A 80 10.16 -20.06 3.48
N GLY A 81 10.43 -19.65 4.73
CA GLY A 81 10.64 -20.60 5.84
C GLY A 81 9.41 -21.42 6.21
N THR A 82 8.22 -21.01 5.76
CA THR A 82 6.93 -21.67 6.10
C THR A 82 6.29 -22.42 4.93
N LEU A 83 6.86 -22.37 3.73
CA LEU A 83 6.30 -23.04 2.54
C LEU A 83 6.09 -24.56 2.76
N LYS A 84 6.99 -25.21 3.48
CA LYS A 84 6.81 -26.64 3.84
C LYS A 84 5.59 -26.88 4.73
N SER A 85 5.30 -25.95 5.65
CA SER A 85 4.12 -26.04 6.51
C SER A 85 2.85 -25.80 5.69
N ILE A 86 2.86 -24.83 4.78
CA ILE A 86 1.74 -24.58 3.84
C ILE A 86 1.48 -25.83 3.00
N GLN A 87 2.52 -26.44 2.42
CA GLN A 87 2.42 -27.65 1.62
C GLN A 87 1.83 -28.83 2.40
N LYS A 88 2.26 -29.04 3.65
CA LYS A 88 1.75 -30.11 4.51
C LYS A 88 0.28 -29.88 4.90
N THR A 89 -0.15 -28.65 5.07
CA THR A 89 -1.52 -28.28 5.43
C THR A 89 -2.47 -28.41 4.23
N THR A 90 -1.99 -28.11 3.03
CA THR A 90 -2.80 -28.12 1.81
C THR A 90 -3.11 -29.55 1.37
N GLY A 91 -4.38 -29.89 1.29
CA GLY A 91 -4.89 -31.14 0.72
C GLY A 91 -5.67 -30.88 -0.57
N GLU A 92 -6.28 -31.92 -1.13
CA GLU A 92 -6.93 -31.89 -2.44
C GLU A 92 -7.99 -30.79 -2.60
N HIS A 93 -8.70 -30.46 -1.52
CA HIS A 93 -9.81 -29.48 -1.55
C HIS A 93 -9.53 -28.20 -0.78
N THR A 94 -8.32 -28.05 -0.25
CA THR A 94 -7.94 -26.85 0.53
C THR A 94 -7.89 -25.62 -0.37
N VAL A 95 -8.61 -24.57 0.02
CA VAL A 95 -8.43 -23.22 -0.52
C VAL A 95 -7.36 -22.53 0.32
N VAL A 96 -6.38 -21.91 -0.32
CA VAL A 96 -5.34 -21.13 0.32
C VAL A 96 -5.54 -19.65 0.01
N MET A 97 -5.73 -18.85 1.05
CA MET A 97 -5.92 -17.40 0.93
C MET A 97 -4.75 -16.69 1.60
N SER A 98 -3.97 -15.94 0.83
CA SER A 98 -2.93 -15.07 1.37
C SER A 98 -3.52 -13.72 1.76
N LEU A 99 -3.38 -13.35 3.03
CA LEU A 99 -3.70 -12.01 3.54
C LEU A 99 -2.41 -11.25 3.91
N MET A 100 -1.33 -11.62 3.27
CA MET A 100 -0.05 -10.96 3.43
C MET A 100 -0.02 -9.65 2.63
N ASN A 101 0.90 -8.78 2.99
CA ASN A 101 1.26 -7.67 2.11
C ASN A 101 2.27 -8.18 1.07
N GLY A 102 2.27 -7.60 -0.12
CA GLY A 102 3.10 -8.00 -1.25
C GLY A 102 2.26 -8.45 -2.45
N VAL A 103 2.85 -8.49 -3.65
CA VAL A 103 2.16 -8.85 -4.92
C VAL A 103 2.47 -10.27 -5.38
N ASP A 104 3.39 -10.95 -4.74
CA ASP A 104 4.00 -12.21 -5.18
C ASP A 104 3.77 -13.38 -4.22
N SER A 105 3.16 -13.13 -3.05
CA SER A 105 2.87 -14.17 -2.06
C SER A 105 2.00 -15.29 -2.63
N GLU A 106 1.00 -14.95 -3.43
CA GLU A 106 0.11 -15.89 -4.11
C GLU A 106 0.86 -16.73 -5.16
N GLU A 107 1.78 -16.11 -5.90
CA GLU A 107 2.61 -16.80 -6.87
C GLU A 107 3.59 -17.76 -6.19
N ILE A 108 4.27 -17.31 -5.12
CA ILE A 108 5.21 -18.13 -4.34
C ILE A 108 4.49 -19.33 -3.72
N ILE A 109 3.32 -19.12 -3.11
CA ILE A 109 2.49 -20.18 -2.56
C ILE A 109 2.02 -21.12 -3.66
N GLY A 110 1.50 -20.57 -4.78
CA GLY A 110 0.99 -21.33 -5.91
C GLY A 110 2.04 -22.23 -6.57
N ARG A 111 3.30 -21.81 -6.63
CA ARG A 111 4.42 -22.64 -7.07
C ARG A 111 4.68 -23.84 -6.15
N THR A 112 4.28 -23.74 -4.89
CA THR A 112 4.51 -24.78 -3.88
C THR A 112 3.36 -25.78 -3.78
N VAL A 113 2.10 -25.30 -3.86
CA VAL A 113 0.91 -26.13 -3.61
C VAL A 113 0.03 -26.33 -4.84
N GLY A 114 0.28 -25.63 -5.93
CA GLY A 114 -0.58 -25.52 -7.11
C GLY A 114 -1.40 -24.22 -7.10
N THR A 115 -1.43 -23.53 -8.24
CA THR A 115 -2.16 -22.25 -8.38
C THR A 115 -3.67 -22.41 -8.25
N GLU A 116 -4.19 -23.62 -8.54
CA GLU A 116 -5.59 -23.98 -8.38
C GLU A 116 -6.06 -23.94 -6.92
N HIS A 117 -5.16 -24.10 -5.96
CA HIS A 117 -5.47 -23.98 -4.53
C HIS A 117 -5.56 -22.52 -4.06
N VAL A 118 -4.87 -21.61 -4.74
CA VAL A 118 -4.77 -20.22 -4.29
C VAL A 118 -6.00 -19.42 -4.73
N LEU A 119 -6.68 -18.83 -3.76
CA LEU A 119 -7.71 -17.81 -3.97
C LEU A 119 -7.06 -16.45 -3.68
N PRO A 120 -6.79 -15.64 -4.70
CA PRO A 120 -6.20 -14.31 -4.51
C PRO A 120 -7.02 -13.45 -3.56
N ALA A 121 -6.33 -12.77 -2.64
CA ALA A 121 -6.98 -11.96 -1.64
C ALA A 121 -6.06 -10.85 -1.12
N LEU A 122 -6.66 -9.83 -0.55
CA LEU A 122 -5.97 -8.79 0.19
C LEU A 122 -6.78 -8.40 1.43
N ILE A 123 -6.14 -7.76 2.39
CA ILE A 123 -6.82 -7.23 3.57
C ILE A 123 -6.40 -5.78 3.80
N LYS A 124 -7.38 -4.93 4.17
CA LYS A 124 -7.17 -3.58 4.64
C LYS A 124 -7.65 -3.51 6.10
N VAL A 125 -6.73 -3.63 7.05
CA VAL A 125 -7.02 -3.57 8.49
C VAL A 125 -6.06 -2.62 9.17
N ALA A 126 -6.60 -1.63 9.88
CA ALA A 126 -5.85 -0.81 10.80
C ALA A 126 -5.85 -1.49 12.18
N SER A 127 -4.71 -2.02 12.58
CA SER A 127 -4.54 -2.70 13.85
C SER A 127 -3.22 -2.29 14.49
N HIS A 128 -3.25 -2.05 15.80
CA HIS A 128 -2.05 -1.77 16.59
C HIS A 128 -1.90 -2.79 17.71
N LYS A 129 -0.71 -2.93 18.21
CA LYS A 129 -0.39 -3.85 19.30
C LYS A 129 -0.24 -3.07 20.59
N GLU A 130 -0.93 -3.53 21.65
CA GLU A 130 -0.79 -3.07 23.02
C GLU A 130 -0.27 -4.21 23.92
N ASP A 131 -0.07 -3.94 25.21
CA ASP A 131 0.45 -4.95 26.14
C ASP A 131 -0.51 -6.14 26.33
N ASP A 132 -1.81 -5.91 26.18
CA ASP A 132 -2.89 -6.90 26.33
C ASP A 132 -3.33 -7.54 25.02
N GLY A 133 -2.69 -7.24 23.88
CA GLY A 133 -2.99 -7.90 22.62
C GLY A 133 -3.04 -6.97 21.39
N TYR A 134 -3.77 -7.38 20.36
CA TYR A 134 -4.04 -6.58 19.16
C TYR A 134 -5.37 -5.86 19.31
N HIS A 135 -5.36 -4.58 18.93
CA HIS A 135 -6.53 -3.71 18.95
C HIS A 135 -6.84 -3.22 17.53
N PHE A 136 -8.11 -3.22 17.19
CA PHE A 136 -8.66 -2.67 15.96
C PHE A 136 -10.10 -2.23 16.22
N ASP A 137 -10.55 -1.25 15.46
CA ASP A 137 -11.96 -0.83 15.50
C ASP A 137 -12.74 -1.60 14.41
N PRO A 138 -13.69 -2.49 14.79
CA PRO A 138 -14.47 -3.24 13.81
C PRO A 138 -15.30 -2.35 12.87
N LEU A 139 -15.62 -1.11 13.27
CA LEU A 139 -16.43 -0.19 12.47
C LEU A 139 -15.60 0.55 11.42
N THR A 140 -14.31 0.79 11.71
CA THR A 140 -13.38 1.50 10.80
C THR A 140 -12.43 0.56 10.07
N THR A 141 -12.37 -0.72 10.48
CA THR A 141 -11.64 -1.75 9.72
C THR A 141 -12.29 -1.91 8.35
N LEU A 142 -11.48 -1.72 7.29
CA LEU A 142 -12.02 -1.73 5.95
C LEU A 142 -12.54 -3.12 5.58
N GLU A 143 -11.74 -3.97 4.94
CA GLU A 143 -12.30 -5.23 4.45
C GLU A 143 -11.24 -6.26 4.05
N ILE A 144 -11.67 -7.53 3.93
CA ILE A 144 -10.98 -8.57 3.17
C ILE A 144 -11.61 -8.59 1.78
N ILE A 145 -10.77 -8.41 0.75
CA ILE A 145 -11.19 -8.46 -0.65
C ILE A 145 -10.59 -9.70 -1.27
N PHE A 146 -11.37 -10.46 -2.03
CA PHE A 146 -10.91 -11.68 -2.68
C PHE A 146 -11.69 -11.95 -3.97
N GLY A 147 -11.17 -12.83 -4.81
CA GLY A 147 -11.84 -13.17 -6.07
C GLY A 147 -11.05 -14.13 -6.93
N GLU A 148 -11.68 -14.58 -8.00
CA GLU A 148 -10.99 -15.37 -9.01
C GLU A 148 -10.17 -14.48 -9.94
N PRO A 149 -8.97 -14.93 -10.36
CA PRO A 149 -8.14 -14.18 -11.30
C PRO A 149 -8.67 -14.22 -12.73
N SER A 150 -9.65 -15.06 -13.02
CA SER A 150 -10.31 -15.23 -14.32
C SER A 150 -11.72 -15.80 -14.14
N ALA A 151 -12.55 -15.61 -15.16
CA ALA A 151 -13.92 -16.16 -15.15
C ALA A 151 -13.95 -17.69 -15.02
N PRO A 152 -14.96 -18.25 -14.32
CA PRO A 152 -16.08 -17.56 -13.67
C PRO A 152 -15.68 -16.90 -12.33
N PHE A 153 -15.97 -15.61 -12.19
CA PHE A 153 -15.57 -14.83 -11.01
C PHE A 153 -16.35 -15.17 -9.75
N ASP A 154 -17.57 -15.72 -9.87
CA ASP A 154 -18.43 -16.18 -8.78
C ASP A 154 -18.29 -17.72 -8.53
N SER A 155 -17.08 -18.22 -8.50
CA SER A 155 -16.80 -19.64 -8.35
C SER A 155 -17.39 -20.23 -7.05
N GLU A 156 -17.43 -21.56 -6.98
CA GLU A 156 -17.94 -22.25 -5.79
C GLU A 156 -17.11 -21.92 -4.54
N ARG A 157 -15.79 -21.72 -4.67
CA ARG A 157 -14.92 -21.35 -3.55
C ARG A 157 -15.08 -19.90 -3.12
N VAL A 158 -15.34 -18.96 -4.04
CA VAL A 158 -15.69 -17.57 -3.72
C VAL A 158 -16.95 -17.53 -2.89
N ARG A 159 -18.04 -18.14 -3.37
CA ARG A 159 -19.31 -18.23 -2.61
C ARG A 159 -19.15 -18.91 -1.25
N ALA A 160 -18.28 -19.91 -1.14
CA ALA A 160 -18.02 -20.60 0.13
C ALA A 160 -17.32 -19.68 1.15
N VAL A 161 -16.39 -18.83 0.71
CA VAL A 161 -15.71 -17.85 1.57
C VAL A 161 -16.67 -16.72 1.96
N GLU A 162 -17.50 -16.22 1.04
CA GLU A 162 -18.56 -15.24 1.37
C GLU A 162 -19.49 -15.78 2.46
N ALA A 163 -19.98 -17.01 2.31
CA ALA A 163 -20.84 -17.67 3.30
C ALA A 163 -20.10 -17.88 4.64
N LEU A 164 -18.79 -18.13 4.62
CA LEU A 164 -17.98 -18.22 5.82
C LEU A 164 -17.91 -16.90 6.58
N PHE A 165 -17.67 -15.78 5.90
CA PHE A 165 -17.50 -14.47 6.54
C PHE A 165 -18.82 -13.77 6.88
N THR A 166 -19.94 -14.17 6.26
CA THR A 166 -21.26 -13.64 6.59
C THR A 166 -21.56 -13.86 8.09
N ASP A 167 -22.10 -12.84 8.75
CA ASP A 167 -22.46 -12.85 10.19
C ASP A 167 -21.28 -13.04 11.17
N THR A 168 -20.05 -12.72 10.77
CA THR A 168 -18.85 -12.82 11.64
C THR A 168 -18.36 -11.46 12.16
N GLY A 169 -18.88 -10.36 11.65
CA GLY A 169 -18.33 -9.02 11.87
C GLY A 169 -17.08 -8.72 11.03
N ILE A 170 -16.54 -9.69 10.28
CA ILE A 170 -15.49 -9.43 9.28
C ILE A 170 -16.15 -8.70 8.11
N HIS A 171 -15.62 -7.53 7.77
CA HIS A 171 -16.00 -6.84 6.54
C HIS A 171 -15.30 -7.53 5.36
N PHE A 172 -16.04 -7.82 4.31
CA PHE A 172 -15.51 -8.49 3.13
C PHE A 172 -16.31 -8.14 1.88
N ARG A 173 -15.68 -8.30 0.73
CA ARG A 173 -16.33 -8.36 -0.57
C ARG A 173 -15.56 -9.25 -1.54
N SER A 174 -16.27 -9.84 -2.48
CA SER A 174 -15.66 -10.46 -3.66
C SER A 174 -15.58 -9.48 -4.83
N THR A 175 -14.64 -9.68 -5.74
CA THR A 175 -14.43 -8.83 -6.91
C THR A 175 -13.90 -9.63 -8.10
N GLU A 176 -14.28 -9.19 -9.30
CA GLU A 176 -13.70 -9.70 -10.56
C GLU A 176 -12.34 -9.03 -10.91
N TYR A 177 -11.98 -7.97 -10.15
CA TYR A 177 -10.76 -7.18 -10.35
C TYR A 177 -9.73 -7.43 -9.25
N ILE A 178 -9.68 -8.65 -8.70
CA ILE A 178 -8.83 -8.94 -7.54
C ILE A 178 -7.34 -8.71 -7.81
N GLN A 179 -6.87 -8.99 -9.02
CA GLN A 179 -5.46 -8.80 -9.36
C GLN A 179 -5.09 -7.32 -9.40
N GLU A 180 -5.96 -6.50 -9.98
CA GLU A 180 -5.83 -5.05 -10.01
C GLU A 180 -5.86 -4.48 -8.59
N GLU A 181 -6.76 -4.97 -7.74
CA GLU A 181 -6.85 -4.51 -6.36
C GLU A 181 -5.63 -4.91 -5.51
N ILE A 182 -5.13 -6.13 -5.67
CA ILE A 182 -3.87 -6.56 -5.04
C ILE A 182 -2.72 -5.68 -5.53
N TRP A 183 -2.66 -5.43 -6.82
CA TRP A 183 -1.66 -4.57 -7.43
C TRP A 183 -1.76 -3.14 -6.90
N CYS A 184 -2.96 -2.55 -6.93
CA CYS A 184 -3.22 -1.21 -6.41
C CYS A 184 -2.85 -1.10 -4.94
N LYS A 185 -3.30 -2.00 -4.07
CA LYS A 185 -2.93 -2.00 -2.64
C LYS A 185 -1.42 -2.05 -2.44
N ASN A 186 -0.71 -2.85 -3.21
CA ASN A 186 0.72 -3.07 -3.02
C ASN A 186 1.59 -2.00 -3.67
N VAL A 187 1.11 -1.37 -4.74
CA VAL A 187 1.70 -0.13 -5.27
C VAL A 187 1.48 1.02 -4.29
N CYS A 188 0.33 1.02 -3.60
CA CYS A 188 -0.04 2.01 -2.59
C CYS A 188 0.45 1.69 -1.17
N SER A 189 1.00 0.50 -0.90
CA SER A 189 1.52 0.17 0.42
C SER A 189 3.04 0.36 0.47
N ASN A 190 3.52 1.09 1.47
CA ASN A 190 4.94 1.34 1.73
C ASN A 190 5.80 0.06 1.70
N GLN A 191 5.23 -1.11 2.01
CA GLN A 191 5.96 -2.39 2.02
C GLN A 191 6.39 -2.86 0.63
N ALA A 192 5.62 -2.59 -0.43
CA ALA A 192 6.06 -2.95 -1.78
C ALA A 192 7.20 -2.06 -2.28
N LEU A 193 7.33 -0.85 -1.75
CA LEU A 193 8.47 0.04 -1.99
C LEU A 193 9.65 -0.30 -1.07
N GLU A 194 9.39 -0.69 0.19
CA GLU A 194 10.43 -1.12 1.15
C GLU A 194 11.04 -2.49 0.79
N GLU A 195 10.26 -3.43 0.27
CA GLU A 195 10.75 -4.77 -0.09
C GLU A 195 11.48 -4.83 -1.43
N LYS A 196 11.19 -3.92 -2.36
CA LYS A 196 11.98 -3.72 -3.60
C LYS A 196 13.13 -2.74 -3.42
N ASN A 197 13.06 -1.88 -2.43
CA ASN A 197 14.14 -1.06 -1.92
C ASN A 197 14.55 -1.61 -0.54
N ASP A 198 15.49 -2.54 -0.50
CA ASP A 198 16.21 -2.93 0.72
C ASP A 198 17.08 -1.76 1.27
N GLY A 199 16.54 -0.54 1.22
CA GLY A 199 17.18 0.73 1.58
C GLY A 199 18.26 1.17 0.60
N LYS A 200 18.35 0.52 -0.58
CA LYS A 200 19.41 0.75 -1.54
C LYS A 200 18.85 0.97 -2.94
N PHE A 201 18.25 2.11 -3.16
CA PHE A 201 18.27 2.64 -4.52
C PHE A 201 19.72 3.01 -4.83
N ASN A 202 20.51 2.01 -5.28
CA ASN A 202 21.87 2.21 -5.72
C ASN A 202 21.85 2.90 -7.09
N TYR A 203 21.61 4.20 -7.10
CA TYR A 203 21.94 5.01 -8.25
C TYR A 203 23.47 5.09 -8.36
N THR A 204 24.04 4.25 -9.19
CA THR A 204 25.48 4.18 -9.44
C THR A 204 25.95 5.14 -10.56
N GLY A 205 25.03 6.00 -11.05
CA GLY A 205 25.33 6.99 -12.08
C GLY A 205 26.10 8.17 -11.51
N ASN A 206 27.08 8.67 -12.27
CA ASN A 206 27.79 9.90 -11.94
C ASN A 206 26.98 11.17 -12.22
N GLN A 207 25.75 11.04 -12.75
CA GLN A 207 24.84 12.14 -13.06
C GLN A 207 23.55 11.97 -12.26
N LYS A 208 22.99 13.06 -11.75
CA LYS A 208 21.70 13.06 -11.06
C LYS A 208 20.58 12.67 -12.02
N PRO A 209 19.63 11.84 -11.60
CA PRO A 209 18.46 11.51 -12.42
C PRO A 209 17.64 12.78 -12.71
N ILE A 210 17.12 12.90 -13.92
CA ILE A 210 16.27 14.01 -14.34
C ILE A 210 14.88 13.49 -14.67
N ILE A 211 13.87 14.15 -14.16
CA ILE A 211 12.48 13.97 -14.56
C ILE A 211 12.10 15.04 -15.56
N GLU A 212 11.60 14.60 -16.69
CA GLU A 212 10.99 15.43 -17.73
C GLU A 212 9.47 15.37 -17.62
N ILE A 213 8.84 16.52 -17.46
CA ILE A 213 7.37 16.66 -17.47
C ILE A 213 6.99 17.39 -18.76
N THR A 214 6.16 16.77 -19.59
CA THR A 214 5.55 17.43 -20.75
C THR A 214 4.17 17.95 -20.35
N VAL A 215 3.96 19.25 -20.47
CA VAL A 215 2.68 19.91 -20.21
C VAL A 215 1.97 20.19 -21.52
N ASN A 216 0.69 19.88 -21.57
CA ASN A 216 -0.13 19.96 -22.78
C ASN A 216 0.52 19.21 -23.95
N GLU A 217 0.80 19.89 -25.08
CA GLU A 217 1.30 19.21 -26.26
C GLU A 217 2.84 19.15 -26.34
N ASN A 218 3.54 20.22 -25.93
CA ASN A 218 4.96 20.37 -26.22
C ASN A 218 5.80 21.11 -25.17
N ALA A 219 5.20 21.73 -24.17
CA ALA A 219 5.96 22.45 -23.15
C ALA A 219 6.61 21.47 -22.17
N VAL A 220 7.87 21.69 -21.84
CA VAL A 220 8.64 20.73 -21.05
C VAL A 220 9.26 21.42 -19.83
N ILE A 221 9.14 20.75 -18.68
CA ILE A 221 9.79 21.15 -17.42
C ILE A 221 10.74 20.02 -17.03
N HIS A 222 11.97 20.36 -16.67
CA HIS A 222 12.94 19.41 -16.16
C HIS A 222 13.30 19.73 -14.71
N PHE A 223 13.33 18.70 -13.87
CA PHE A 223 13.92 18.80 -12.54
C PHE A 223 14.88 17.65 -12.27
N GLU A 224 16.01 17.96 -11.63
CA GLU A 224 16.94 16.95 -11.15
C GLU A 224 16.47 16.36 -9.82
N LEU A 225 16.64 15.06 -9.63
CA LEU A 225 16.39 14.38 -8.37
C LEU A 225 17.67 14.31 -7.52
N TRP A 226 17.45 14.27 -6.19
CA TRP A 226 18.52 14.20 -5.19
C TRP A 226 18.43 12.94 -4.34
N PRO A 227 18.65 11.73 -4.93
CA PRO A 227 18.51 10.47 -4.21
C PRO A 227 19.53 10.31 -3.07
N GLU A 228 20.60 11.10 -3.03
CA GLU A 228 21.55 11.15 -1.93
C GLU A 228 20.95 11.69 -0.61
N ILE A 229 19.89 12.48 -0.69
CA ILE A 229 19.21 13.05 0.48
C ILE A 229 17.77 12.55 0.65
N ALA A 230 17.17 11.95 -0.38
CA ALA A 230 15.82 11.41 -0.37
C ALA A 230 15.73 10.14 -1.25
N PRO A 231 16.41 9.04 -0.89
CA PRO A 231 16.45 7.84 -1.72
C PRO A 231 15.08 7.18 -1.90
N ILE A 232 14.24 7.16 -0.87
CA ILE A 232 12.92 6.50 -0.90
C ILE A 232 11.96 7.29 -1.79
N ALA A 233 11.79 8.58 -1.53
CA ALA A 233 10.88 9.44 -2.28
C ALA A 233 11.32 9.59 -3.75
N CYS A 234 12.60 9.78 -4.03
CA CYS A 234 13.14 9.80 -5.39
C CYS A 234 12.90 8.48 -6.11
N GLY A 235 13.15 7.34 -5.43
CA GLY A 235 12.91 6.00 -5.96
C GLY A 235 11.44 5.78 -6.34
N SER A 236 10.52 6.24 -5.51
CA SER A 236 9.09 6.19 -5.76
C SER A 236 8.71 7.00 -7.02
N VAL A 237 9.12 8.26 -7.09
CA VAL A 237 8.81 9.12 -8.25
C VAL A 237 9.38 8.56 -9.55
N MET A 238 10.62 8.04 -9.53
CA MET A 238 11.22 7.40 -10.71
C MET A 238 10.45 6.18 -11.19
N GLN A 239 10.05 5.29 -10.27
CA GLN A 239 9.27 4.10 -10.62
C GLN A 239 7.90 4.46 -11.21
N LEU A 240 7.22 5.45 -10.64
CA LEU A 240 5.92 5.90 -11.14
C LEU A 240 6.04 6.55 -12.53
N ALA A 241 7.12 7.30 -12.78
CA ALA A 241 7.42 7.86 -14.10
C ALA A 241 7.70 6.75 -15.14
N GLU A 242 8.49 5.72 -14.79
CA GLU A 242 8.74 4.56 -15.65
C GLU A 242 7.46 3.77 -15.97
N LYS A 243 6.56 3.64 -15.01
CA LYS A 243 5.24 3.01 -15.16
C LYS A 243 4.22 3.91 -15.85
N LYS A 244 4.57 5.16 -16.17
CA LYS A 244 3.69 6.14 -16.81
C LYS A 244 2.43 6.49 -15.99
N ILE A 245 2.47 6.35 -14.68
CA ILE A 245 1.33 6.62 -13.79
C ILE A 245 0.96 8.10 -13.78
N PHE A 246 1.92 8.99 -14.05
CA PHE A 246 1.70 10.43 -14.14
C PHE A 246 1.15 10.90 -15.50
N ASP A 247 1.16 10.05 -16.54
CA ASP A 247 0.73 10.42 -17.88
C ASP A 247 -0.79 10.66 -17.92
N GLY A 248 -1.20 11.72 -18.62
CA GLY A 248 -2.61 12.05 -18.83
C GLY A 248 -3.31 12.65 -17.62
N ARG A 249 -2.58 13.11 -16.59
CA ARG A 249 -3.16 13.73 -15.40
C ARG A 249 -3.19 15.25 -15.52
N ALA A 250 -4.16 15.88 -14.86
CA ALA A 250 -4.28 17.33 -14.79
C ALA A 250 -3.33 17.91 -13.73
N ILE A 251 -2.93 19.17 -13.92
CA ILE A 251 -2.39 19.99 -12.85
C ILE A 251 -3.57 20.45 -12.00
N GLU A 252 -3.74 19.84 -10.84
CA GLU A 252 -4.95 20.00 -10.02
C GLU A 252 -4.83 21.16 -9.04
N ARG A 253 -3.62 21.47 -8.57
CA ARG A 253 -3.43 22.59 -7.63
C ARG A 253 -2.36 23.54 -8.13
N LEU A 254 -2.74 24.81 -8.22
CA LEU A 254 -1.86 25.91 -8.58
C LEU A 254 -2.14 27.10 -7.67
N GLU A 255 -1.22 27.37 -6.77
CA GLU A 255 -1.23 28.53 -5.88
C GLU A 255 -0.22 29.54 -6.39
N PRO A 256 -0.64 30.56 -7.15
CA PRO A 256 0.30 31.54 -7.71
C PRO A 256 1.19 32.16 -6.66
N GLY A 257 2.51 32.20 -6.92
CA GLY A 257 3.49 32.73 -5.98
C GLY A 257 3.76 31.82 -4.77
N PHE A 258 3.22 30.60 -4.75
CA PHE A 258 3.49 29.65 -3.67
C PHE A 258 3.92 28.29 -4.21
N VAL A 259 2.99 27.46 -4.75
CA VAL A 259 3.31 26.12 -5.25
C VAL A 259 2.50 25.74 -6.48
N LEU A 260 3.10 24.92 -7.35
CA LEU A 260 2.48 24.15 -8.40
C LEU A 260 2.53 22.68 -7.99
N GLN A 261 1.37 22.05 -7.85
CA GLN A 261 1.26 20.66 -7.44
C GLN A 261 0.52 19.87 -8.53
N PRO A 262 1.25 19.07 -9.32
CA PRO A 262 0.69 18.33 -10.44
C PRO A 262 -0.43 17.36 -10.04
N LEU A 263 -0.27 16.70 -8.91
CA LEU A 263 -1.27 15.81 -8.34
C LEU A 263 -1.71 16.40 -7.00
N PHE A 264 -3.00 16.63 -6.86
CA PHE A 264 -3.62 16.96 -5.58
C PHE A 264 -4.70 15.94 -5.31
N PHE A 265 -4.40 15.06 -4.36
CA PHE A 265 -5.18 13.86 -4.11
C PHE A 265 -6.55 14.18 -3.54
N ASP A 266 -7.57 13.54 -4.07
CA ASP A 266 -8.96 13.60 -3.59
C ASP A 266 -9.42 12.28 -2.89
N GLY A 267 -8.51 11.35 -2.62
CA GLY A 267 -8.80 10.07 -1.99
C GLY A 267 -9.37 9.00 -2.92
N VAL A 268 -9.46 9.27 -4.23
CA VAL A 268 -10.17 8.38 -5.17
C VAL A 268 -9.24 7.47 -5.98
N ASP A 269 -8.00 7.92 -6.26
CA ASP A 269 -7.07 7.11 -7.08
C ASP A 269 -6.01 6.38 -6.24
N PRO A 270 -6.20 5.08 -5.99
CA PRO A 270 -5.26 4.30 -5.20
C PRO A 270 -3.88 4.13 -5.85
N GLN A 271 -3.71 4.44 -7.14
CA GLN A 271 -2.40 4.37 -7.82
C GLN A 271 -1.45 5.48 -7.37
N ILE A 272 -2.00 6.57 -6.86
CA ILE A 272 -1.24 7.73 -6.37
C ILE A 272 -1.38 7.96 -4.86
N ASP A 273 -2.16 7.14 -4.16
CA ASP A 273 -2.27 7.17 -2.70
C ASP A 273 -1.15 6.35 -2.07
N ILE A 274 0.07 6.84 -2.23
CA ILE A 274 1.29 6.21 -1.72
C ILE A 274 1.86 7.09 -0.62
N MET A 275 2.10 6.50 0.56
CA MET A 275 2.77 7.15 1.68
C MET A 275 4.15 6.55 1.89
N VAL A 276 5.13 7.38 2.15
CA VAL A 276 6.51 7.00 2.46
C VAL A 276 6.98 7.66 3.75
N GLU A 277 8.05 7.13 4.33
CA GLU A 277 8.66 7.75 5.50
C GLU A 277 9.16 9.15 5.17
N PRO A 278 8.88 10.17 5.99
CA PRO A 278 9.32 11.54 5.75
C PRO A 278 10.84 11.65 5.96
N GLU A 279 11.61 11.68 4.87
CA GLU A 279 13.07 11.64 4.90
C GLU A 279 13.70 12.92 5.46
N PHE A 280 12.96 14.02 5.58
CA PHE A 280 13.43 15.21 6.34
C PHE A 280 13.57 14.91 7.85
N LYS A 281 12.88 13.89 8.38
CA LYS A 281 13.04 13.44 9.78
C LYS A 281 14.24 12.51 9.97
N THR A 282 14.53 11.68 8.99
CA THR A 282 15.54 10.62 9.07
C THR A 282 16.89 11.02 8.45
N ASN A 283 16.90 12.00 7.54
CA ASN A 283 18.10 12.52 6.91
C ASN A 283 18.32 14.01 7.25
N PRO A 284 19.28 14.35 8.12
CA PRO A 284 19.56 15.75 8.48
C PRO A 284 19.95 16.66 7.31
N GLU A 285 20.52 16.12 6.23
CA GLU A 285 20.88 16.92 5.05
C GLU A 285 19.63 17.34 4.26
N ASN A 286 18.59 16.49 4.23
CA ASN A 286 17.30 16.85 3.65
C ASN A 286 16.63 18.01 4.43
N ALA A 287 16.63 17.90 5.77
CA ALA A 287 16.04 18.92 6.64
C ALA A 287 16.69 20.31 6.56
N LYS A 288 17.95 20.42 6.11
CA LYS A 288 18.69 21.68 5.97
C LYS A 288 18.37 22.44 4.69
N ILE A 289 17.69 21.81 3.73
CA ILE A 289 17.40 22.45 2.45
C ILE A 289 16.45 23.63 2.67
N VAL A 290 16.84 24.77 2.13
CA VAL A 290 16.02 26.00 2.15
C VAL A 290 15.11 25.98 0.93
N PHE A 291 13.83 26.22 1.16
CA PHE A 291 12.84 26.26 0.10
C PHE A 291 12.89 27.58 -0.67
N GLU A 292 13.72 27.61 -1.68
CA GLU A 292 13.76 28.65 -2.72
C GLU A 292 12.78 28.34 -3.85
N ARG A 293 12.64 29.27 -4.83
CA ARG A 293 11.90 29.00 -6.06
C ARG A 293 12.50 27.81 -6.81
N GLY A 294 11.65 26.89 -7.25
CA GLY A 294 12.01 25.71 -8.04
C GLY A 294 12.43 24.49 -7.21
N ILE A 295 12.37 24.53 -5.88
CA ILE A 295 12.54 23.32 -5.07
C ILE A 295 11.37 22.38 -5.33
N VAL A 296 11.68 21.09 -5.52
CA VAL A 296 10.70 20.02 -5.68
C VAL A 296 10.67 19.21 -4.40
N ALA A 297 9.50 19.09 -3.79
CA ALA A 297 9.33 18.36 -2.55
C ALA A 297 8.04 17.54 -2.56
N MET A 298 8.01 16.47 -1.75
CA MET A 298 6.83 15.65 -1.60
C MET A 298 5.75 16.34 -0.79
N ALA A 299 4.50 16.20 -1.21
CA ALA A 299 3.35 16.64 -0.43
C ALA A 299 3.19 15.76 0.82
N GLY A 300 2.42 16.24 1.80
CA GLY A 300 2.17 15.50 3.04
C GLY A 300 1.99 16.43 4.23
N ASP A 301 2.15 15.86 5.39
CA ASP A 301 2.12 16.53 6.69
C ASP A 301 3.40 16.21 7.49
N PRO A 302 3.59 16.75 8.70
CA PRO A 302 4.78 16.48 9.50
C PRO A 302 4.99 15.01 9.87
N GLU A 303 3.96 14.16 9.83
CA GLU A 303 4.06 12.74 10.20
C GLU A 303 4.15 11.82 8.97
N ASN A 304 3.64 12.27 7.82
CA ASN A 304 3.52 11.46 6.62
C ASN A 304 3.99 12.23 5.39
N SER A 305 4.74 11.55 4.52
CA SER A 305 5.16 12.07 3.22
C SER A 305 4.48 11.27 2.11
N SER A 306 3.95 11.94 1.10
CA SER A 306 3.48 11.24 -0.10
C SER A 306 4.66 10.58 -0.84
N GLY A 307 4.41 9.43 -1.46
CA GLY A 307 5.36 8.79 -2.38
C GLY A 307 5.08 9.11 -3.85
N SER A 308 4.00 9.84 -4.15
CA SER A 308 3.56 10.14 -5.51
C SER A 308 3.31 11.62 -5.76
N GLN A 309 2.74 12.31 -4.78
CA GLN A 309 2.36 13.71 -4.91
C GLN A 309 3.54 14.59 -4.53
N TYR A 310 4.00 15.35 -5.48
CA TYR A 310 5.07 16.34 -5.28
C TYR A 310 4.60 17.71 -5.73
N TYR A 311 5.27 18.74 -5.23
CA TYR A 311 5.03 20.11 -5.63
C TYR A 311 6.33 20.83 -5.99
N ILE A 312 6.22 21.83 -6.83
CA ILE A 312 7.30 22.75 -7.20
C ILE A 312 7.02 24.09 -6.53
N THR A 313 7.98 24.63 -5.79
CA THR A 313 7.85 25.96 -5.20
C THR A 313 7.98 27.06 -6.26
N LEU A 314 7.04 28.00 -6.25
CA LEU A 314 7.01 29.13 -7.17
C LEU A 314 7.68 30.39 -6.57
N ALA A 315 7.85 30.38 -5.24
CA ALA A 315 8.61 31.40 -4.52
C ALA A 315 9.31 30.79 -3.31
N ALA A 316 10.21 31.52 -2.70
CA ALA A 316 10.83 31.14 -1.43
C ALA A 316 9.79 31.07 -0.31
N SER A 317 9.87 30.02 0.53
CA SER A 317 8.91 29.80 1.61
C SER A 317 9.56 29.21 2.86
N GLU A 318 9.92 30.04 3.81
CA GLU A 318 10.57 29.64 5.06
C GLU A 318 9.72 28.68 5.90
N ARG A 319 8.38 28.76 5.79
CA ARG A 319 7.46 27.89 6.53
C ARG A 319 7.54 26.41 6.11
N LEU A 320 8.12 26.13 4.94
CA LEU A 320 8.30 24.76 4.44
C LEU A 320 9.62 24.14 4.91
N ASN A 321 10.60 24.95 5.33
CA ASN A 321 11.92 24.49 5.72
C ASN A 321 11.85 23.48 6.86
N GLY A 322 12.46 22.30 6.64
CA GLY A 322 12.52 21.20 7.63
C GLY A 322 11.20 20.50 7.91
N ASN A 323 10.15 20.73 7.09
CA ASN A 323 8.83 20.15 7.29
C ASN A 323 8.36 19.27 6.13
N PHE A 324 9.12 19.18 5.04
CA PHE A 324 8.76 18.38 3.87
C PHE A 324 10.00 17.74 3.26
N THR A 325 9.83 16.52 2.73
CA THR A 325 10.92 15.79 2.05
C THR A 325 11.24 16.43 0.71
N VAL A 326 12.40 17.05 0.62
CA VAL A 326 12.91 17.62 -0.64
C VAL A 326 13.47 16.49 -1.49
N ILE A 327 13.06 16.42 -2.75
CA ILE A 327 13.49 15.39 -3.71
C ILE A 327 14.35 15.94 -4.84
N GLY A 328 14.39 17.26 -5.03
CA GLY A 328 15.15 17.85 -6.13
C GLY A 328 14.87 19.30 -6.40
N LYS A 329 15.28 19.74 -7.60
CA LYS A 329 15.14 21.14 -8.03
C LYS A 329 14.91 21.24 -9.55
N VAL A 330 14.08 22.19 -9.95
CA VAL A 330 13.89 22.56 -11.38
C VAL A 330 15.21 23.06 -11.95
N ILE A 331 15.58 22.54 -13.12
CA ILE A 331 16.82 22.90 -13.84
C ILE A 331 16.53 23.55 -15.21
N ASP A 332 15.33 23.32 -15.78
CA ASP A 332 14.93 23.88 -17.08
C ASP A 332 13.41 23.93 -17.20
N GLY A 333 12.88 24.65 -18.20
CA GLY A 333 11.44 24.79 -18.43
C GLY A 333 10.80 25.95 -17.66
N TRP A 334 11.57 26.93 -17.26
CA TRP A 334 11.12 28.09 -16.50
C TRP A 334 10.05 28.93 -17.22
N ASP A 335 10.13 29.01 -18.55
CA ASP A 335 9.12 29.73 -19.36
C ASP A 335 7.73 29.09 -19.21
N GLU A 336 7.67 27.79 -19.12
CA GLU A 336 6.41 27.06 -18.91
C GLU A 336 5.91 27.21 -17.47
N ILE A 337 6.79 27.16 -16.49
CA ILE A 337 6.41 27.43 -15.08
C ILE A 337 5.86 28.86 -14.96
N GLU A 338 6.50 29.83 -15.60
CA GLU A 338 6.05 31.21 -15.58
C GLU A 338 4.71 31.36 -16.31
N ARG A 339 4.50 30.67 -17.43
CA ARG A 339 3.19 30.63 -18.10
C ARG A 339 2.11 30.11 -17.19
N LEU A 340 2.39 28.98 -16.48
CA LEU A 340 1.44 28.38 -15.56
C LEU A 340 1.11 29.29 -14.38
N GLU A 341 2.07 30.05 -13.85
CA GLU A 341 1.81 31.03 -12.77
C GLU A 341 0.83 32.15 -13.18
N HIS A 342 0.62 32.36 -14.49
CA HIS A 342 -0.26 33.40 -15.03
C HIS A 342 -1.57 32.86 -15.61
N VAL A 343 -1.84 31.57 -15.54
CA VAL A 343 -3.15 31.05 -15.95
C VAL A 343 -4.24 31.46 -14.96
N GLU A 344 -5.45 31.66 -15.47
CA GLU A 344 -6.60 31.91 -14.63
C GLU A 344 -6.88 30.73 -13.71
N VAL A 345 -7.07 30.99 -12.42
CA VAL A 345 -7.37 29.98 -11.40
C VAL A 345 -8.72 30.26 -10.74
N GLU A 346 -9.38 29.21 -10.30
CA GLU A 346 -10.60 29.28 -9.51
C GLU A 346 -10.40 28.60 -8.15
N GLU A 347 -11.17 29.04 -7.15
CA GLU A 347 -11.21 28.42 -5.85
C GLU A 347 -11.94 27.06 -5.93
N ALA A 348 -11.37 26.04 -5.33
CA ALA A 348 -11.95 24.72 -5.18
C ALA A 348 -11.86 24.29 -3.71
N ILE A 349 -12.73 23.36 -3.31
CA ILE A 349 -12.75 22.81 -1.95
C ILE A 349 -12.54 21.32 -2.04
N GLU A 350 -11.55 20.82 -1.31
CA GLU A 350 -11.34 19.38 -1.19
C GLU A 350 -12.49 18.77 -0.36
N PRO A 351 -13.24 17.79 -0.92
CA PRO A 351 -14.52 17.34 -0.33
C PRO A 351 -14.38 16.68 1.04
N GLN A 352 -13.24 16.03 1.34
CA GLN A 352 -13.08 15.27 2.58
C GLN A 352 -12.62 16.14 3.75
N SER A 353 -11.64 17.02 3.51
CA SER A 353 -11.05 17.85 4.56
C SER A 353 -11.65 19.27 4.65
N GLY A 354 -12.36 19.71 3.60
CA GLY A 354 -12.80 21.08 3.45
C GLY A 354 -11.66 22.07 3.14
N PHE A 355 -10.48 21.55 2.75
CA PHE A 355 -9.34 22.38 2.40
C PHE A 355 -9.61 23.20 1.14
N VAL A 356 -9.41 24.50 1.22
CA VAL A 356 -9.60 25.43 0.10
C VAL A 356 -8.29 25.58 -0.66
N TYR A 357 -8.34 25.41 -1.98
CA TYR A 357 -7.18 25.53 -2.87
C TYR A 357 -7.58 26.15 -4.20
N HIS A 358 -6.60 26.50 -5.01
CA HIS A 358 -6.84 27.02 -6.37
C HIS A 358 -6.44 25.98 -7.41
N ARG A 359 -7.25 25.89 -8.47
CA ARG A 359 -6.97 25.07 -9.65
C ARG A 359 -7.10 25.90 -10.93
N PRO A 360 -6.41 25.52 -12.01
CA PRO A 360 -6.57 26.18 -13.31
C PRO A 360 -8.02 26.09 -13.81
N VAL A 361 -8.61 27.22 -14.21
CA VAL A 361 -9.96 27.27 -14.83
C VAL A 361 -9.99 26.45 -16.12
N LYS A 362 -8.95 26.61 -16.95
CA LYS A 362 -8.71 25.74 -18.10
C LYS A 362 -7.74 24.64 -17.70
N THR A 363 -8.17 23.39 -17.86
CA THR A 363 -7.35 22.24 -17.50
C THR A 363 -5.99 22.27 -18.18
N GLU A 364 -4.95 22.23 -17.37
CA GLU A 364 -3.56 22.07 -17.80
C GLU A 364 -3.17 20.60 -17.61
N MET A 365 -2.74 19.93 -18.68
CA MET A 365 -2.54 18.49 -18.66
C MET A 365 -1.06 18.12 -18.62
N ILE A 366 -0.69 17.19 -17.76
CA ILE A 366 0.58 16.48 -17.82
C ILE A 366 0.40 15.33 -18.80
N THR A 367 0.91 15.49 -20.02
CA THR A 367 0.75 14.49 -21.08
C THR A 367 1.76 13.36 -20.97
N LYS A 368 2.94 13.66 -20.44
CA LYS A 368 4.00 12.65 -20.22
C LYS A 368 4.89 13.02 -19.04
N VAL A 369 5.33 12.01 -18.30
CA VAL A 369 6.45 12.15 -17.35
C VAL A 369 7.46 11.06 -17.65
N ARG A 370 8.73 11.42 -17.81
CA ARG A 370 9.81 10.50 -18.18
C ARG A 370 11.03 10.69 -17.30
N LEU A 371 11.65 9.57 -16.95
CA LEU A 371 12.99 9.56 -16.40
C LEU A 371 13.99 9.64 -17.55
N ILE A 372 14.76 10.71 -17.60
CA ILE A 372 15.88 10.88 -18.54
C ILE A 372 17.19 10.75 -17.76
N LYS A 373 18.12 9.99 -18.34
CA LYS A 373 19.41 9.64 -17.68
C LYS A 373 20.51 10.57 -18.17
#